data_fac6f6738cfd1fdd3aedfe36eeec39f7
#
_entry.id   fac6f6738cfd1fdd3aedfe36eeec39f7
#
_cell.length_a   1.000
_cell.length_b   1.000
_cell.length_c   1.000
_cell.angle_alpha   90.00
_cell.angle_beta   90.00
_cell.angle_gamma   90.00
#
_symmetry.space_group_name_H-M   'P 1'
#
loop_
_entity.id
_entity.type
_entity.pdbx_description
1 polymer ?
#
loop_
_entity_poly.entity_id
_entity_poly.type
_entity_poly.pdbx_seq_one_letter_code
_entity_poly.pdbx_strand_id
1 'polypeptide(L)'
;MRHVARLTIIIVCVAIAAMWVYAFGFSPRESINKIYDEEWASQAESRCAEAREQRADLSDLSTFNINDATALAKRADIIERANSSLKSMIDDIEQILVSNDKGRALVPLWLADYRTYLDDRDDYVDLLRSGNFNRFSETQVEGVPISERIGKFAKDNEIRACIPPFDLVT
;
A
#
# COMPACT_ATOMS: atom_id res chain seq x y z
N MET A 1 -29.17 -51.69 13.62
CA MET A 1 -28.94 -50.76 12.52
C MET A 1 -29.16 -49.28 12.90
N ARG A 2 -30.25 -48.88 13.55
CA ARG A 2 -30.54 -47.45 13.89
C ARG A 2 -29.49 -46.81 14.86
N HIS A 3 -28.90 -47.57 15.81
CA HIS A 3 -27.90 -47.04 16.73
C HIS A 3 -26.53 -46.84 16.04
N VAL A 4 -26.17 -47.74 15.15
CA VAL A 4 -24.91 -47.62 14.36
C VAL A 4 -24.97 -46.36 13.45
N ALA A 5 -26.08 -46.16 12.74
CA ALA A 5 -26.27 -44.99 11.91
C ALA A 5 -26.20 -43.68 12.71
N ARG A 6 -26.83 -43.64 13.92
CA ARG A 6 -26.74 -42.44 14.79
C ARG A 6 -25.32 -42.18 15.27
N LEU A 7 -24.58 -43.21 15.66
CA LEU A 7 -23.20 -43.09 16.11
C LEU A 7 -22.29 -42.58 14.98
N THR A 8 -22.46 -43.07 13.75
CA THR A 8 -21.71 -42.60 12.58
C THR A 8 -21.97 -41.12 12.29
N ILE A 9 -23.24 -40.69 12.37
CA ILE A 9 -23.56 -39.26 12.15
C ILE A 9 -22.91 -38.39 13.21
N ILE A 10 -22.95 -38.77 14.49
CA ILE A 10 -22.33 -38.01 15.57
C ILE A 10 -20.80 -37.90 15.33
N ILE A 11 -20.13 -38.98 14.97
CA ILE A 11 -18.69 -38.97 14.69
C ILE A 11 -18.36 -38.03 13.52
N VAL A 12 -19.16 -38.07 12.45
CA VAL A 12 -18.96 -37.16 11.29
C VAL A 12 -19.17 -35.70 11.69
N CYS A 13 -20.22 -35.38 12.46
CA CYS A 13 -20.45 -34.03 12.94
C CYS A 13 -19.31 -33.51 13.82
N VAL A 14 -18.80 -34.35 14.74
CA VAL A 14 -17.67 -34.00 15.61
C VAL A 14 -16.39 -33.78 14.76
N ALA A 15 -16.12 -34.63 13.77
CA ALA A 15 -14.98 -34.47 12.88
C ALA A 15 -15.03 -33.18 12.08
N ILE A 16 -16.22 -32.84 11.54
CA ILE A 16 -16.43 -31.57 10.83
C ILE A 16 -16.25 -30.38 11.78
N ALA A 17 -16.83 -30.43 12.99
CA ALA A 17 -16.65 -29.36 13.96
C ALA A 17 -15.18 -29.17 14.37
N ALA A 18 -14.45 -30.26 14.61
CA ALA A 18 -13.01 -30.20 14.92
C ALA A 18 -12.19 -29.63 13.75
N MET A 19 -12.51 -29.98 12.50
CA MET A 19 -11.88 -29.41 11.32
C MET A 19 -12.11 -27.91 11.23
N TRP A 20 -13.33 -27.42 11.50
CA TRP A 20 -13.64 -25.99 11.51
C TRP A 20 -12.89 -25.26 12.62
N VAL A 21 -12.85 -25.81 13.83
CA VAL A 21 -12.08 -25.23 14.94
C VAL A 21 -10.59 -25.15 14.58
N TYR A 22 -10.04 -26.18 13.96
CA TYR A 22 -8.65 -26.16 13.49
C TYR A 22 -8.44 -25.11 12.40
N ALA A 23 -9.26 -25.09 11.37
CA ALA A 23 -9.14 -24.19 10.23
C ALA A 23 -9.27 -22.70 10.62
N PHE A 24 -10.16 -22.37 11.56
CA PHE A 24 -10.38 -20.97 11.97
C PHE A 24 -9.60 -20.55 13.21
N GLY A 25 -9.22 -21.49 14.09
CA GLY A 25 -8.54 -21.19 15.35
C GLY A 25 -7.02 -21.40 15.30
N PHE A 26 -6.55 -22.34 14.51
CA PHE A 26 -5.15 -22.77 14.53
C PHE A 26 -4.45 -22.65 13.17
N SER A 27 -5.18 -22.41 12.07
CA SER A 27 -4.54 -22.21 10.78
C SER A 27 -3.73 -20.91 10.79
N PRO A 28 -2.45 -20.91 10.37
CA PRO A 28 -1.63 -19.71 10.28
C PRO A 28 -2.31 -18.70 9.34
N ARG A 29 -2.60 -17.51 9.86
CA ARG A 29 -3.16 -16.40 9.07
C ARG A 29 -2.04 -15.50 8.54
N GLU A 30 -0.94 -16.12 8.12
CA GLU A 30 0.19 -15.38 7.60
C GLU A 30 -0.13 -14.77 6.25
N SER A 31 0.15 -13.47 6.11
CA SER A 31 0.02 -12.82 4.82
C SER A 31 1.05 -13.35 3.83
N ILE A 32 0.60 -13.61 2.60
CA ILE A 32 1.47 -13.95 1.49
C ILE A 32 2.57 -12.89 1.26
N ASN A 33 2.29 -11.64 1.63
CA ASN A 33 3.20 -10.50 1.46
C ASN A 33 4.20 -10.32 2.62
N LYS A 34 4.04 -11.00 3.76
CA LYS A 34 4.96 -10.87 4.91
C LYS A 34 6.31 -11.48 4.56
N ILE A 35 7.38 -10.68 4.60
CA ILE A 35 8.74 -11.11 4.20
C ILE A 35 9.61 -11.55 5.38
N TYR A 36 9.25 -11.26 6.62
CA TYR A 36 10.00 -11.63 7.85
C TYR A 36 11.44 -11.10 7.87
N ASP A 37 11.66 -9.89 7.35
CA ASP A 37 12.95 -9.19 7.38
C ASP A 37 12.81 -7.95 8.25
N GLU A 38 13.01 -8.10 9.55
CA GLU A 38 12.80 -7.04 10.54
C GLU A 38 13.81 -5.90 10.36
N GLU A 39 15.05 -6.21 9.97
CA GLU A 39 16.08 -5.21 9.74
C GLU A 39 15.75 -4.34 8.52
N TRP A 40 15.40 -4.97 7.40
CA TRP A 40 14.92 -4.26 6.22
C TRP A 40 13.69 -3.41 6.54
N ALA A 41 12.70 -3.99 7.24
CA ALA A 41 11.46 -3.31 7.58
C ALA A 41 11.71 -2.07 8.45
N SER A 42 12.60 -2.15 9.44
CA SER A 42 12.95 -1.02 10.30
C SER A 42 13.60 0.12 9.52
N GLN A 43 14.53 -0.20 8.60
CA GLN A 43 15.18 0.80 7.77
C GLN A 43 14.19 1.42 6.78
N ALA A 44 13.35 0.63 6.12
CA ALA A 44 12.32 1.12 5.20
C ALA A 44 11.30 2.02 5.91
N GLU A 45 10.84 1.65 7.11
CA GLU A 45 9.93 2.47 7.93
C GLU A 45 10.54 3.83 8.24
N SER A 46 11.84 3.89 8.59
CA SER A 46 12.56 5.14 8.86
C SER A 46 12.59 6.06 7.64
N ARG A 47 12.93 5.54 6.45
CA ARG A 47 12.94 6.32 5.21
C ARG A 47 11.56 6.86 4.85
N CYS A 48 10.55 6.03 5.02
CA CYS A 48 9.17 6.44 4.79
C CYS A 48 8.70 7.50 5.79
N ALA A 49 9.10 7.40 7.06
CA ALA A 49 8.77 8.39 8.09
C ALA A 49 9.40 9.75 7.77
N GLU A 50 10.67 9.80 7.40
CA GLU A 50 11.37 11.02 6.97
C GLU A 50 10.65 11.69 5.78
N ALA A 51 10.32 10.91 4.74
CA ALA A 51 9.60 11.43 3.59
C ALA A 51 8.17 11.91 3.95
N ARG A 52 7.53 11.28 4.94
CA ARG A 52 6.21 11.70 5.43
C ARG A 52 6.28 13.04 6.17
N GLU A 53 7.32 13.27 6.97
CA GLU A 53 7.57 14.56 7.64
C GLU A 53 7.81 15.67 6.62
N GLN A 54 8.67 15.43 5.62
CA GLN A 54 8.92 16.41 4.55
C GLN A 54 7.63 16.79 3.80
N ARG A 55 6.72 15.85 3.56
CA ARG A 55 5.43 16.14 2.93
C ARG A 55 4.44 16.85 3.85
N ALA A 56 4.51 16.62 5.15
CA ALA A 56 3.64 17.32 6.11
C ALA A 56 3.85 18.83 6.06
N ASP A 57 5.08 19.28 5.88
CA ASP A 57 5.43 20.70 5.73
C ASP A 57 4.93 21.31 4.40
N LEU A 58 4.62 20.49 3.41
CA LEU A 58 4.10 20.95 2.12
C LEU A 58 2.56 21.05 2.09
N SER A 59 1.88 20.55 3.11
CA SER A 59 0.42 20.46 3.15
C SER A 59 -0.22 21.84 3.14
N ASP A 60 -0.84 22.21 2.03
CA ASP A 60 -1.70 23.39 1.92
C ASP A 60 -3.16 22.93 2.02
N LEU A 61 -3.76 23.09 3.19
CA LEU A 61 -5.16 22.73 3.48
C LEU A 61 -6.14 23.81 3.00
N SER A 62 -5.67 24.86 2.30
CA SER A 62 -6.54 25.90 1.76
C SER A 62 -7.44 25.34 0.66
N THR A 63 -8.71 25.78 0.67
CA THR A 63 -9.60 25.54 -0.44
C THR A 63 -9.13 26.34 -1.66
N PHE A 64 -9.03 25.71 -2.81
CA PHE A 64 -8.64 26.38 -4.06
C PHE A 64 -9.79 26.36 -5.07
N ASN A 65 -9.81 27.40 -5.91
CA ASN A 65 -10.80 27.49 -6.99
C ASN A 65 -10.35 26.62 -8.17
N ILE A 66 -11.10 25.56 -8.46
CA ILE A 66 -10.82 24.62 -9.56
C ILE A 66 -10.90 25.25 -10.96
N ASN A 67 -11.50 26.45 -11.09
CA ASN A 67 -11.60 27.19 -12.35
C ASN A 67 -10.49 28.27 -12.48
N ASP A 68 -9.57 28.35 -11.53
CA ASP A 68 -8.45 29.28 -11.53
C ASP A 68 -7.16 28.56 -11.92
N ALA A 69 -6.67 28.81 -13.14
CA ALA A 69 -5.45 28.20 -13.65
C ALA A 69 -4.22 28.46 -12.77
N THR A 70 -4.15 29.63 -12.10
CA THR A 70 -3.05 29.96 -11.19
C THR A 70 -3.12 29.10 -9.92
N ALA A 71 -4.32 28.86 -9.38
CA ALA A 71 -4.53 27.99 -8.24
C ALA A 71 -4.21 26.53 -8.58
N LEU A 72 -4.59 26.07 -9.79
CA LEU A 72 -4.25 24.73 -10.27
C LEU A 72 -2.72 24.54 -10.42
N ALA A 73 -2.02 25.52 -11.01
CA ALA A 73 -0.56 25.49 -11.15
C ALA A 73 0.14 25.45 -9.78
N LYS A 74 -0.30 26.28 -8.82
CA LYS A 74 0.23 26.23 -7.43
C LYS A 74 0.01 24.86 -6.78
N ARG A 75 -1.17 24.26 -6.99
CA ARG A 75 -1.45 22.91 -6.48
C ARG A 75 -0.54 21.87 -7.11
N ALA A 76 -0.32 21.95 -8.43
CA ALA A 76 0.61 21.08 -9.16
C ALA A 76 2.04 21.17 -8.58
N ASP A 77 2.54 22.38 -8.27
CA ASP A 77 3.88 22.56 -7.69
C ASP A 77 4.01 21.94 -6.29
N ILE A 78 2.95 21.95 -5.49
CA ILE A 78 2.94 21.28 -4.18
C ILE A 78 3.01 19.77 -4.35
N ILE A 79 2.19 19.22 -5.26
CA ILE A 79 2.15 17.78 -5.53
C ILE A 79 3.49 17.30 -6.11
N GLU A 80 4.10 18.04 -7.03
CA GLU A 80 5.41 17.71 -7.61
C GLU A 80 6.51 17.64 -6.54
N ARG A 81 6.53 18.58 -5.60
CA ARG A 81 7.47 18.52 -4.46
C ARG A 81 7.22 17.31 -3.57
N ALA A 82 5.96 16.98 -3.32
CA ALA A 82 5.59 15.77 -2.59
C ALA A 82 6.02 14.49 -3.34
N ASN A 83 5.84 14.47 -4.68
CA ASN A 83 6.29 13.36 -5.54
C ASN A 83 7.81 13.21 -5.51
N SER A 84 8.56 14.31 -5.52
CA SER A 84 10.03 14.29 -5.42
C SER A 84 10.51 13.65 -4.11
N SER A 85 9.85 13.95 -2.98
CA SER A 85 10.14 13.30 -1.69
C SER A 85 9.85 11.81 -1.72
N LEU A 86 8.74 11.39 -2.37
CA LEU A 86 8.41 9.96 -2.52
C LEU A 86 9.39 9.23 -3.45
N LYS A 87 9.84 9.85 -4.54
CA LYS A 87 10.84 9.29 -5.44
C LYS A 87 12.16 9.04 -4.71
N SER A 88 12.67 10.05 -3.98
CA SER A 88 13.87 9.90 -3.17
C SER A 88 13.73 8.77 -2.13
N MET A 89 12.59 8.68 -1.47
CA MET A 89 12.27 7.60 -0.52
C MET A 89 12.38 6.22 -1.17
N ILE A 90 11.80 6.04 -2.36
CA ILE A 90 11.83 4.75 -3.08
C ILE A 90 13.25 4.39 -3.50
N ASP A 91 14.01 5.37 -3.99
CA ASP A 91 15.43 5.17 -4.39
C ASP A 91 16.30 4.78 -3.18
N ASP A 92 16.06 5.40 -2.01
CA ASP A 92 16.74 5.05 -0.77
C ASP A 92 16.39 3.63 -0.28
N ILE A 93 15.10 3.25 -0.35
CA ILE A 93 14.67 1.91 0.07
C ILE A 93 15.23 0.83 -0.86
N GLU A 94 15.36 1.10 -2.15
CA GLU A 94 15.96 0.17 -3.12
C GLU A 94 17.41 -0.20 -2.78
N GLN A 95 18.14 0.68 -2.07
CA GLN A 95 19.53 0.44 -1.64
C GLN A 95 19.62 -0.41 -0.36
N ILE A 96 18.52 -0.64 0.34
CA ILE A 96 18.52 -1.44 1.57
C ILE A 96 18.64 -2.93 1.21
N LEU A 97 19.62 -3.59 1.80
CA LEU A 97 19.84 -5.02 1.57
C LEU A 97 18.70 -5.86 2.15
N VAL A 98 18.12 -6.72 1.33
CA VAL A 98 17.11 -7.70 1.74
C VAL A 98 17.79 -9.02 2.06
N SER A 99 17.59 -9.53 3.29
CA SER A 99 18.34 -10.68 3.82
C SER A 99 17.84 -12.04 3.31
N ASN A 100 16.56 -12.16 2.96
CA ASN A 100 15.94 -13.45 2.63
C ASN A 100 15.37 -13.52 1.20
N ASP A 101 15.17 -14.77 0.70
CA ASP A 101 14.72 -15.01 -0.67
C ASP A 101 13.33 -14.46 -0.95
N LYS A 102 12.42 -14.53 0.01
CA LYS A 102 11.06 -14.04 -0.15
C LYS A 102 11.05 -12.52 -0.30
N GLY A 103 11.82 -11.82 0.51
CA GLY A 103 12.00 -10.38 0.40
C GLY A 103 12.63 -9.97 -0.92
N ARG A 104 13.71 -10.67 -1.35
CA ARG A 104 14.34 -10.42 -2.66
C ARG A 104 13.37 -10.61 -3.83
N ALA A 105 12.36 -11.46 -3.70
CA ALA A 105 11.34 -11.63 -4.72
C ALA A 105 10.22 -10.57 -4.64
N LEU A 106 9.79 -10.15 -3.45
CA LEU A 106 8.61 -9.31 -3.27
C LEU A 106 8.90 -7.81 -3.19
N VAL A 107 10.03 -7.41 -2.61
CA VAL A 107 10.38 -5.97 -2.47
C VAL A 107 10.49 -5.27 -3.82
N PRO A 108 11.17 -5.84 -4.85
CA PRO A 108 11.21 -5.19 -6.17
C PRO A 108 9.82 -5.02 -6.81
N LEU A 109 8.89 -5.95 -6.60
CA LEU A 109 7.52 -5.84 -7.11
C LEU A 109 6.75 -4.73 -6.41
N TRP A 110 6.90 -4.60 -5.10
CA TRP A 110 6.31 -3.52 -4.32
C TRP A 110 6.88 -2.14 -4.71
N LEU A 111 8.19 -2.05 -4.95
CA LEU A 111 8.83 -0.82 -5.46
C LEU A 111 8.33 -0.47 -6.87
N ALA A 112 8.10 -1.46 -7.72
CA ALA A 112 7.52 -1.24 -9.05
C ALA A 112 6.07 -0.72 -8.97
N ASP A 113 5.25 -1.28 -8.08
CA ASP A 113 3.90 -0.77 -7.80
C ASP A 113 3.97 0.71 -7.33
N TYR A 114 4.94 1.05 -6.48
CA TYR A 114 5.13 2.42 -6.00
C TYR A 114 5.55 3.38 -7.12
N ARG A 115 6.41 2.95 -8.04
CA ARG A 115 6.78 3.74 -9.24
C ARG A 115 5.58 4.01 -10.14
N THR A 116 4.75 2.99 -10.39
CA THR A 116 3.49 3.16 -11.13
C THR A 116 2.58 4.19 -10.46
N TYR A 117 2.45 4.15 -9.14
CA TYR A 117 1.68 5.16 -8.40
C TYR A 117 2.26 6.56 -8.54
N LEU A 118 3.59 6.70 -8.59
CA LEU A 118 4.27 7.98 -8.81
C LEU A 118 4.06 8.51 -10.23
N ASP A 119 4.06 7.63 -11.23
CA ASP A 119 3.76 7.98 -12.62
C ASP A 119 2.33 8.53 -12.75
N ASP A 120 1.33 7.86 -12.13
CA ASP A 120 -0.05 8.35 -12.08
C ASP A 120 -0.15 9.75 -11.43
N ARG A 121 0.66 10.03 -10.39
CA ARG A 121 0.72 11.32 -9.71
C ARG A 121 1.38 12.40 -10.57
N ASP A 122 2.40 12.05 -11.34
CA ASP A 122 3.04 12.98 -12.27
C ASP A 122 2.11 13.35 -13.44
N ASP A 123 1.38 12.39 -13.99
CA ASP A 123 0.33 12.62 -14.98
C ASP A 123 -0.74 13.57 -14.44
N TYR A 124 -1.10 13.45 -13.16
CA TYR A 124 -2.02 14.36 -12.52
C TYR A 124 -1.46 15.78 -12.36
N VAL A 125 -0.17 15.93 -12.06
CA VAL A 125 0.51 17.24 -12.04
C VAL A 125 0.43 17.92 -13.42
N ASP A 126 0.70 17.18 -14.48
CA ASP A 126 0.64 17.69 -15.86
C ASP A 126 -0.79 18.10 -16.25
N LEU A 127 -1.79 17.32 -15.82
CA LEU A 127 -3.19 17.66 -16.02
C LEU A 127 -3.54 19.01 -15.36
N LEU A 128 -3.16 19.22 -14.10
CA LEU A 128 -3.39 20.48 -13.38
C LEU A 128 -2.67 21.66 -14.03
N ARG A 129 -1.43 21.46 -14.50
CA ARG A 129 -0.64 22.49 -15.21
C ARG A 129 -1.25 22.89 -16.56
N SER A 130 -1.95 21.97 -17.21
CA SER A 130 -2.70 22.28 -18.44
C SER A 130 -3.98 23.09 -18.19
N GLY A 131 -4.26 23.45 -16.94
CA GLY A 131 -5.46 24.20 -16.55
C GLY A 131 -6.72 23.32 -16.45
N ASN A 132 -6.57 22.00 -16.47
CA ASN A 132 -7.67 21.06 -16.33
C ASN A 132 -7.74 20.52 -14.91
N PHE A 133 -8.95 20.36 -14.40
CA PHE A 133 -9.20 19.70 -13.12
C PHE A 133 -10.09 18.48 -13.33
N ASN A 134 -9.55 17.33 -12.96
CA ASN A 134 -10.31 16.10 -12.77
C ASN A 134 -9.95 15.52 -11.39
N ARG A 135 -10.74 14.58 -10.92
CA ARG A 135 -10.33 13.80 -9.75
C ARG A 135 -9.09 12.97 -10.10
N PHE A 136 -8.18 12.85 -9.15
CA PHE A 136 -7.07 11.93 -9.27
C PHE A 136 -7.59 10.49 -9.50
N SER A 137 -7.02 9.85 -10.49
CA SER A 137 -7.30 8.45 -10.83
C SER A 137 -5.99 7.69 -10.88
N GLU A 138 -5.93 6.57 -10.21
CA GLU A 138 -4.75 5.73 -10.16
C GLU A 138 -4.94 4.44 -10.97
N THR A 139 -3.83 3.84 -11.38
CA THR A 139 -3.77 2.54 -12.06
C THR A 139 -4.39 1.45 -11.19
N GLN A 140 -5.15 0.56 -11.82
CA GLN A 140 -5.73 -0.60 -11.17
C GLN A 140 -5.11 -1.88 -11.71
N VAL A 141 -4.70 -2.77 -10.82
CA VAL A 141 -4.20 -4.11 -11.17
C VAL A 141 -5.23 -5.14 -10.70
N GLU A 142 -5.81 -5.87 -11.62
CA GLU A 142 -6.90 -6.84 -11.35
C GLU A 142 -8.10 -6.21 -10.62
N GLY A 143 -8.40 -4.94 -10.92
CA GLY A 143 -9.50 -4.19 -10.29
C GLY A 143 -9.19 -3.64 -8.89
N VAL A 144 -7.95 -3.78 -8.41
CA VAL A 144 -7.50 -3.22 -7.13
C VAL A 144 -6.64 -1.99 -7.39
N PRO A 145 -6.93 -0.84 -6.76
CA PRO A 145 -6.10 0.37 -6.84
C PRO A 145 -4.66 0.08 -6.45
N ILE A 146 -3.70 0.67 -7.18
CA ILE A 146 -2.28 0.43 -6.95
C ILE A 146 -1.85 0.86 -5.54
N SER A 147 -2.41 1.96 -5.03
CA SER A 147 -2.15 2.44 -3.66
C SER A 147 -2.60 1.45 -2.59
N GLU A 148 -3.70 0.73 -2.82
CA GLU A 148 -4.19 -0.30 -1.90
C GLU A 148 -3.26 -1.51 -1.86
N ARG A 149 -2.71 -1.94 -3.01
CA ARG A 149 -1.72 -3.02 -3.09
C ARG A 149 -0.44 -2.65 -2.34
N ILE A 150 0.07 -1.43 -2.57
CA ILE A 150 1.24 -0.88 -1.87
C ILE A 150 0.97 -0.85 -0.36
N GLY A 151 -0.17 -0.30 0.04
CA GLY A 151 -0.57 -0.18 1.45
C GLY A 151 -0.77 -1.53 2.13
N LYS A 152 -1.24 -2.55 1.40
CA LYS A 152 -1.38 -3.91 1.93
C LYS A 152 -0.02 -4.52 2.24
N PHE A 153 0.95 -4.45 1.32
CA PHE A 153 2.31 -4.90 1.57
C PHE A 153 2.93 -4.18 2.77
N ALA A 154 2.77 -2.85 2.83
CA ALA A 154 3.28 -2.03 3.93
C ALA A 154 2.69 -2.46 5.29
N LYS A 155 1.39 -2.71 5.37
CA LYS A 155 0.73 -3.20 6.60
C LYS A 155 1.21 -4.59 7.00
N ASP A 156 1.33 -5.49 6.02
CA ASP A 156 1.74 -6.87 6.26
C ASP A 156 3.18 -6.97 6.79
N ASN A 157 4.03 -5.99 6.45
CA ASN A 157 5.44 -5.89 6.88
C ASN A 157 5.69 -4.87 7.99
N GLU A 158 4.63 -4.29 8.55
CA GLU A 158 4.70 -3.34 9.68
C GLU A 158 5.42 -2.01 9.36
N ILE A 159 5.57 -1.68 8.06
CA ILE A 159 6.15 -0.43 7.57
C ILE A 159 5.04 0.60 7.24
N ARG A 160 4.31 1.01 8.26
CA ARG A 160 3.09 1.82 8.11
C ARG A 160 3.33 3.23 7.59
N ALA A 161 4.50 3.81 7.81
CA ALA A 161 4.87 5.08 7.24
C ALA A 161 4.97 5.02 5.69
N CYS A 162 5.20 3.82 5.14
CA CYS A 162 5.28 3.58 3.69
C CYS A 162 3.90 3.43 3.01
N ILE A 163 2.80 3.56 3.72
CA ILE A 163 1.47 3.60 3.09
C ILE A 163 1.37 4.86 2.22
N PRO A 164 0.94 4.76 0.95
CA PRO A 164 0.77 5.91 0.08
C PRO A 164 -0.07 7.02 0.71
N PRO A 165 0.26 8.30 0.48
CA PRO A 165 -0.50 9.41 1.01
C PRO A 165 -1.88 9.53 0.33
N PHE A 166 -2.89 9.97 1.09
CA PHE A 166 -4.23 10.28 0.59
C PHE A 166 -4.41 11.78 0.33
N ASP A 167 -3.35 12.48 -0.06
CA ASP A 167 -3.27 13.93 -0.25
C ASP A 167 -3.93 14.44 -1.54
N LEU A 168 -4.29 13.55 -2.45
CA LEU A 168 -4.92 13.87 -3.74
C LEU A 168 -6.44 13.60 -3.77
N VAL A 169 -6.97 12.97 -2.73
CA VAL A 169 -8.41 12.68 -2.62
C VAL A 169 -9.11 13.95 -2.12
N THR A 170 -9.85 14.62 -2.99
CA THR A 170 -10.72 15.79 -2.71
C THR A 170 -12.17 15.47 -3.03
#